data_ac15d435e7f6f643dc329657216f7223
#
_entry.id   ac15d435e7f6f643dc329657216f7223
#
_cell.length_a   1.000
_cell.length_b   1.000
_cell.length_c   1.000
_cell.angle_alpha   90.00
_cell.angle_beta   90.00
_cell.angle_gamma   90.00
#
_symmetry.space_group_name_H-M   'P 1'
#
loop_
_entity.id
_entity.type
_entity.pdbx_description
1 polymer ?
#
loop_
_entity_poly.entity_id
_entity_poly.type
_entity_poly.pdbx_seq_one_letter_code
_entity_poly.pdbx_strand_id
1 'polypeptide(L)'
;MAWMASILLLLAAPAAFSQTPIHGSFEACAAIEIDADRLACYDAAAARSTRNPKVADAAAADAEQVKQAAADAEATALPRSERARRAVGDLFGNEPTPVDDAIANAGRGSLLDSRWELARDSKLGTFNFRAYKPVYLLPLFWNSDPNDLPSSPNPNNTVHESQELDEVETKFQLSFKTKALENVVGDNGDVWMGYTQSSRWQVYDSEKSRPFRETNYEPEVLLVFRNNYSLLGWKGRMAAVGVNHQSNGRADPFSRSWNRVMFNVGLDRENWAVMLRPWIRISDGNEDDNPDIDDYVGRGDMTLVHTIGKHELSLMARHSLRGGDHSRGAVQFDWGFPIHNQLRGHLQVFDGYGESLIDYNHRATYIGLGVSLLEWY
;
A
#
# COMPACT_ATOMS: atom_id res chain seq x y z
N MET A 1 -29.35 -79.14 -56.05
CA MET A 1 -29.29 -79.65 -54.69
C MET A 1 -28.55 -78.55 -53.87
N ALA A 2 -29.28 -77.68 -53.28
CA ALA A 2 -28.72 -76.59 -52.46
C ALA A 2 -29.63 -76.39 -51.27
N TRP A 3 -29.10 -76.48 -50.12
CA TRP A 3 -29.81 -76.22 -48.86
C TRP A 3 -29.52 -74.81 -48.44
N MET A 4 -30.59 -73.99 -48.33
CA MET A 4 -30.55 -72.65 -47.73
C MET A 4 -30.72 -72.80 -46.21
N ALA A 5 -29.78 -72.26 -45.44
CA ALA A 5 -29.90 -72.11 -44.02
C ALA A 5 -30.14 -70.57 -43.72
N SER A 6 -31.32 -70.25 -43.25
CA SER A 6 -31.72 -68.95 -42.84
C SER A 6 -31.18 -68.68 -41.42
N ILE A 7 -30.32 -67.68 -41.25
CA ILE A 7 -29.85 -67.21 -39.99
C ILE A 7 -30.77 -66.02 -39.56
N LEU A 8 -31.49 -66.24 -38.47
CA LEU A 8 -32.32 -65.22 -37.81
C LEU A 8 -31.42 -64.30 -36.97
N LEU A 9 -31.28 -63.07 -37.38
CA LEU A 9 -30.58 -62.08 -36.61
C LEU A 9 -31.54 -61.45 -35.54
N LEU A 10 -31.34 -61.79 -34.29
CA LEU A 10 -32.00 -61.13 -33.18
C LEU A 10 -31.31 -59.77 -32.94
N LEU A 11 -32.00 -58.71 -33.28
CA LEU A 11 -31.61 -57.32 -32.87
C LEU A 11 -31.93 -57.15 -31.39
N ALA A 12 -30.91 -57.19 -30.55
CA ALA A 12 -30.99 -56.75 -29.16
C ALA A 12 -30.94 -55.23 -29.12
N ALA A 13 -32.00 -54.58 -28.71
CA ALA A 13 -32.05 -53.17 -28.44
C ALA A 13 -31.17 -52.85 -27.21
N PRO A 14 -30.37 -51.78 -27.23
CA PRO A 14 -29.63 -51.39 -26.03
C PRO A 14 -30.59 -50.90 -24.96
N ALA A 15 -30.50 -51.48 -23.76
CA ALA A 15 -31.20 -51.02 -22.58
C ALA A 15 -30.73 -49.60 -22.28
N ALA A 16 -31.64 -48.65 -22.33
CA ALA A 16 -31.42 -47.30 -21.83
C ALA A 16 -31.24 -47.41 -20.31
N PHE A 17 -29.99 -47.25 -19.88
CA PHE A 17 -29.70 -47.00 -18.47
C PHE A 17 -30.31 -45.63 -18.10
N SER A 18 -31.45 -45.67 -17.44
CA SER A 18 -32.00 -44.50 -16.73
C SER A 18 -31.02 -44.15 -15.60
N GLN A 19 -30.20 -43.15 -15.83
CA GLN A 19 -29.42 -42.56 -14.74
C GLN A 19 -30.39 -41.80 -13.85
N THR A 20 -30.75 -42.40 -12.74
CA THR A 20 -31.31 -41.64 -11.62
C THR A 20 -30.27 -40.60 -11.20
N PRO A 21 -30.63 -39.31 -11.05
CA PRO A 21 -29.71 -38.30 -10.55
C PRO A 21 -29.36 -38.68 -9.11
N ILE A 22 -28.11 -39.07 -8.90
CA ILE A 22 -27.55 -39.23 -7.56
C ILE A 22 -27.49 -37.84 -7.00
N HIS A 23 -28.39 -37.45 -6.11
CA HIS A 23 -28.21 -36.32 -5.22
C HIS A 23 -27.07 -36.68 -4.28
N GLY A 24 -25.84 -36.42 -4.70
CA GLY A 24 -24.66 -36.58 -3.86
C GLY A 24 -24.75 -35.66 -2.66
N SER A 25 -24.57 -36.20 -1.46
CA SER A 25 -24.34 -35.36 -0.30
C SER A 25 -23.01 -34.62 -0.50
N PHE A 26 -22.84 -33.43 0.07
CA PHE A 26 -21.57 -32.70 0.02
C PHE A 26 -20.39 -33.55 0.46
N GLU A 27 -20.58 -34.48 1.38
CA GLU A 27 -19.59 -35.46 1.86
C GLU A 27 -19.15 -36.42 0.75
N ALA A 28 -20.07 -36.88 -0.12
CA ALA A 28 -19.70 -37.75 -1.24
C ALA A 28 -18.87 -37.00 -2.29
N CYS A 29 -19.12 -35.71 -2.48
CA CYS A 29 -18.32 -34.88 -3.40
C CYS A 29 -16.88 -34.67 -2.87
N ALA A 30 -16.68 -34.63 -1.55
CA ALA A 30 -15.36 -34.45 -0.96
C ALA A 30 -14.41 -35.62 -1.23
N ALA A 31 -14.94 -36.82 -1.49
CA ALA A 31 -14.14 -38.02 -1.78
C ALA A 31 -13.60 -38.10 -3.23
N ILE A 32 -13.95 -37.16 -4.10
CA ILE A 32 -13.52 -37.16 -5.51
C ILE A 32 -12.13 -36.53 -5.61
N GLU A 33 -11.15 -37.28 -6.13
CA GLU A 33 -9.76 -36.83 -6.23
C GLU A 33 -9.52 -35.78 -7.32
N ILE A 34 -10.26 -35.87 -8.43
CA ILE A 34 -10.12 -34.95 -9.57
C ILE A 34 -10.87 -33.64 -9.29
N ASP A 35 -10.18 -32.53 -9.24
CA ASP A 35 -10.73 -31.22 -8.87
C ASP A 35 -11.91 -30.77 -9.74
N ALA A 36 -11.84 -30.99 -11.05
CA ALA A 36 -12.91 -30.62 -11.98
C ALA A 36 -14.20 -31.43 -11.71
N ASP A 37 -14.07 -32.73 -11.45
CA ASP A 37 -15.19 -33.63 -11.18
C ASP A 37 -15.78 -33.36 -9.78
N ARG A 38 -14.90 -33.05 -8.80
CA ARG A 38 -15.30 -32.65 -7.46
C ARG A 38 -16.11 -31.34 -7.49
N LEU A 39 -15.65 -30.34 -8.25
CA LEU A 39 -16.36 -29.07 -8.42
C LEU A 39 -17.73 -29.28 -9.09
N ALA A 40 -17.79 -30.07 -10.15
CA ALA A 40 -19.04 -30.42 -10.83
C ALA A 40 -20.04 -31.14 -9.90
N CYS A 41 -19.53 -32.02 -9.01
CA CYS A 41 -20.36 -32.70 -8.02
C CYS A 41 -20.91 -31.70 -6.99
N TYR A 42 -20.10 -30.77 -6.49
CA TYR A 42 -20.57 -29.71 -5.58
C TYR A 42 -21.57 -28.78 -6.25
N ASP A 43 -21.35 -28.37 -7.48
CA ASP A 43 -22.26 -27.51 -8.25
C ASP A 43 -23.61 -28.22 -8.48
N ALA A 44 -23.62 -29.53 -8.74
CA ALA A 44 -24.82 -30.34 -8.86
C ALA A 44 -25.55 -30.49 -7.51
N ALA A 45 -24.83 -30.78 -6.43
CA ALA A 45 -25.38 -30.89 -5.07
C ALA A 45 -25.97 -29.58 -4.58
N ALA A 46 -25.34 -28.44 -4.93
CA ALA A 46 -25.83 -27.10 -4.61
C ALA A 46 -26.94 -26.62 -5.56
N ALA A 47 -27.33 -27.41 -6.57
CA ALA A 47 -28.27 -27.03 -7.63
C ALA A 47 -27.90 -25.69 -8.33
N ARG A 48 -26.61 -25.43 -8.51
CA ARG A 48 -26.10 -24.15 -9.04
C ARG A 48 -26.57 -23.88 -10.47
N SER A 49 -26.72 -24.94 -11.28
CA SER A 49 -27.19 -24.83 -12.66
C SER A 49 -28.64 -24.36 -12.81
N THR A 50 -29.44 -24.44 -11.74
CA THR A 50 -30.86 -24.04 -11.72
C THR A 50 -31.10 -22.70 -11.03
N ARG A 51 -30.08 -22.11 -10.37
CA ARG A 51 -30.18 -20.82 -9.66
C ARG A 51 -29.72 -19.68 -10.56
N ASN A 52 -30.49 -18.59 -10.59
CA ASN A 52 -30.08 -17.38 -11.24
C ASN A 52 -28.90 -16.77 -10.42
N PRO A 53 -27.68 -16.58 -11.00
CA PRO A 53 -26.52 -16.08 -10.29
C PRO A 53 -26.81 -14.76 -9.55
N LYS A 54 -27.54 -13.83 -10.19
CA LYS A 54 -27.90 -12.54 -9.58
C LYS A 54 -28.78 -12.65 -8.33
N VAL A 55 -29.64 -13.69 -8.27
CA VAL A 55 -30.48 -13.95 -7.09
C VAL A 55 -29.66 -14.59 -5.97
N ALA A 56 -28.70 -15.44 -6.32
CA ALA A 56 -27.78 -16.03 -5.36
C ALA A 56 -26.84 -14.98 -4.75
N ASP A 57 -26.30 -14.07 -5.57
CA ASP A 57 -25.45 -12.98 -5.13
C ASP A 57 -26.20 -11.99 -4.23
N ALA A 58 -27.46 -11.67 -4.55
CA ALA A 58 -28.32 -10.84 -3.72
C ALA A 58 -28.63 -11.51 -2.37
N ALA A 59 -28.95 -12.80 -2.37
CA ALA A 59 -29.22 -13.54 -1.13
C ALA A 59 -27.97 -13.68 -0.25
N ALA A 60 -26.79 -13.80 -0.85
CA ALA A 60 -25.52 -13.80 -0.12
C ALA A 60 -25.22 -12.43 0.52
N ALA A 61 -25.50 -11.34 -0.21
CA ALA A 61 -25.34 -9.99 0.30
C ALA A 61 -26.32 -9.70 1.46
N ASP A 62 -27.58 -10.13 1.33
CA ASP A 62 -28.59 -10.00 2.40
C ASP A 62 -28.20 -10.80 3.65
N ALA A 63 -27.70 -12.03 3.48
CA ALA A 63 -27.24 -12.87 4.58
C ALA A 63 -26.05 -12.25 5.32
N GLU A 64 -25.13 -11.63 4.59
CA GLU A 64 -23.98 -10.92 5.18
C GLU A 64 -24.41 -9.66 5.93
N GLN A 65 -25.39 -8.92 5.43
CA GLN A 65 -25.99 -7.78 6.14
C GLN A 65 -26.67 -8.18 7.46
N VAL A 66 -27.42 -9.29 7.46
CA VAL A 66 -28.07 -9.82 8.67
C VAL A 66 -27.02 -10.27 9.69
N LYS A 67 -25.99 -10.96 9.26
CA LYS A 67 -24.86 -11.38 10.12
C LYS A 67 -24.13 -10.19 10.71
N GLN A 68 -23.90 -9.15 9.91
CA GLN A 68 -23.29 -7.91 10.37
C GLN A 68 -24.16 -7.16 11.39
N ALA A 69 -25.46 -7.03 11.11
CA ALA A 69 -26.38 -6.37 12.03
C ALA A 69 -26.47 -7.11 13.39
N ALA A 70 -26.38 -8.44 13.37
CA ALA A 70 -26.33 -9.25 14.59
C ALA A 70 -25.03 -9.03 15.37
N ALA A 71 -23.88 -8.97 14.69
CA ALA A 71 -22.57 -8.68 15.30
C ALA A 71 -22.53 -7.26 15.90
N ASP A 72 -23.08 -6.27 15.19
CA ASP A 72 -23.16 -4.88 15.64
C ASP A 72 -24.07 -4.73 16.86
N ALA A 73 -25.20 -5.46 16.89
CA ALA A 73 -26.09 -5.50 18.02
C ALA A 73 -25.43 -6.15 19.26
N GLU A 74 -24.71 -7.23 19.09
CA GLU A 74 -23.93 -7.88 20.15
C GLU A 74 -22.81 -6.99 20.67
N ALA A 75 -22.04 -6.34 19.78
CA ALA A 75 -21.00 -5.39 20.15
C ALA A 75 -21.54 -4.16 20.89
N THR A 76 -22.75 -3.70 20.55
CA THR A 76 -23.41 -2.55 21.20
C THR A 76 -24.00 -2.90 22.56
N ALA A 77 -24.38 -4.15 22.79
CA ALA A 77 -24.94 -4.64 24.04
C ALA A 77 -23.91 -4.76 25.17
N LEU A 78 -22.60 -4.75 24.87
CA LEU A 78 -21.54 -4.86 25.87
C LEU A 78 -21.31 -3.53 26.62
N PRO A 79 -21.11 -3.55 27.97
CA PRO A 79 -20.72 -2.39 28.76
C PRO A 79 -19.42 -1.74 28.21
N ARG A 80 -19.28 -0.42 28.35
CA ARG A 80 -18.07 0.32 27.89
C ARG A 80 -16.76 -0.24 28.44
N SER A 81 -16.77 -0.72 29.67
CA SER A 81 -15.62 -1.37 30.30
C SER A 81 -15.24 -2.70 29.66
N GLU A 82 -16.18 -3.43 29.15
CA GLU A 82 -15.97 -4.72 28.49
C GLU A 82 -15.52 -4.54 27.03
N ARG A 83 -16.01 -3.49 26.36
CA ARG A 83 -15.49 -3.05 25.05
C ARG A 83 -14.02 -2.64 25.14
N ALA A 84 -13.66 -1.87 26.18
CA ALA A 84 -12.26 -1.49 26.44
C ALA A 84 -11.40 -2.72 26.80
N ARG A 85 -11.93 -3.69 27.55
CA ARG A 85 -11.25 -4.95 27.86
C ARG A 85 -11.06 -5.84 26.63
N ARG A 86 -12.04 -5.94 25.72
CA ARG A 86 -11.88 -6.64 24.44
C ARG A 86 -10.85 -5.95 23.57
N ALA A 87 -10.91 -4.63 23.41
CA ALA A 87 -9.92 -3.88 22.65
C ALA A 87 -8.50 -4.05 23.23
N VAL A 88 -8.34 -4.14 24.55
CA VAL A 88 -7.06 -4.44 25.21
C VAL A 88 -6.72 -5.94 25.09
N GLY A 89 -7.72 -6.82 25.16
CA GLY A 89 -7.55 -8.27 24.95
C GLY A 89 -7.10 -8.59 23.51
N ASP A 90 -7.68 -7.91 22.52
CA ASP A 90 -7.31 -8.05 21.10
C ASP A 90 -5.90 -7.52 20.82
N LEU A 91 -5.40 -6.60 21.63
CA LEU A 91 -3.99 -6.13 21.60
C LEU A 91 -3.00 -7.22 22.04
N PHE A 92 -3.43 -8.19 22.86
CA PHE A 92 -2.58 -9.24 23.44
C PHE A 92 -3.11 -10.65 23.25
N GLY A 93 -4.29 -10.81 22.64
CA GLY A 93 -4.93 -12.11 22.43
C GLY A 93 -4.44 -12.77 21.14
N ASN A 94 -3.80 -13.93 21.27
CA ASN A 94 -3.53 -14.87 20.18
C ASN A 94 -4.79 -15.69 19.85
N GLU A 95 -5.93 -15.05 19.52
CA GLU A 95 -6.95 -15.78 18.80
C GLU A 95 -6.54 -15.83 17.32
N PRO A 96 -6.42 -17.02 16.71
CA PRO A 96 -6.16 -17.11 15.29
C PRO A 96 -7.37 -16.51 14.56
N THR A 97 -7.32 -15.22 14.24
CA THR A 97 -8.10 -14.70 13.13
C THR A 97 -7.85 -15.62 11.94
N PRO A 98 -8.80 -15.82 11.04
CA PRO A 98 -8.59 -16.65 9.86
C PRO A 98 -7.52 -16.02 8.96
N VAL A 99 -6.26 -16.15 9.42
CA VAL A 99 -5.04 -15.67 8.75
C VAL A 99 -4.97 -16.26 7.35
N ASP A 100 -5.47 -17.48 7.18
CA ASP A 100 -5.48 -18.17 5.90
C ASP A 100 -6.42 -17.48 4.88
N ASP A 101 -7.59 -17.02 5.30
CA ASP A 101 -8.52 -16.30 4.42
C ASP A 101 -8.02 -14.87 4.13
N ALA A 102 -7.44 -14.21 5.10
CA ALA A 102 -6.85 -12.89 4.93
C ALA A 102 -5.59 -12.95 4.03
N ILE A 103 -4.75 -13.99 4.16
CA ILE A 103 -3.60 -14.22 3.26
C ILE A 103 -4.10 -14.57 1.85
N ALA A 104 -5.14 -15.41 1.72
CA ALA A 104 -5.74 -15.75 0.43
C ALA A 104 -6.35 -14.53 -0.26
N ASN A 105 -6.80 -13.53 0.49
CA ASN A 105 -7.39 -12.29 -0.01
C ASN A 105 -6.40 -11.11 -0.03
N ALA A 106 -5.21 -11.27 0.57
CA ALA A 106 -4.15 -10.27 0.51
C ALA A 106 -3.79 -9.97 -0.95
N GLY A 107 -3.86 -8.70 -1.33
CA GLY A 107 -3.63 -8.27 -2.70
C GLY A 107 -4.81 -8.49 -3.66
N ARG A 108 -5.96 -8.95 -3.18
CA ARG A 108 -7.20 -8.94 -3.95
C ARG A 108 -7.95 -7.63 -3.75
N GLY A 109 -8.65 -7.19 -4.78
CA GLY A 109 -9.38 -5.94 -4.75
C GLY A 109 -8.67 -4.84 -5.52
N SER A 110 -8.94 -3.60 -5.15
CA SER A 110 -8.27 -2.45 -5.76
C SER A 110 -6.86 -2.25 -5.20
N LEU A 111 -6.04 -1.45 -5.88
CA LEU A 111 -4.67 -1.14 -5.46
C LEU A 111 -4.63 -0.58 -4.02
N LEU A 112 -5.54 0.33 -3.69
CA LEU A 112 -5.61 0.93 -2.35
C LEU A 112 -6.17 -0.05 -1.31
N ASP A 113 -7.17 -0.86 -1.64
CA ASP A 113 -7.72 -1.86 -0.72
C ASP A 113 -6.65 -2.87 -0.30
N SER A 114 -5.89 -3.39 -1.26
CA SER A 114 -4.83 -4.35 -0.99
C SER A 114 -3.70 -3.76 -0.12
N ARG A 115 -3.38 -2.47 -0.30
CA ARG A 115 -2.29 -1.80 0.42
C ARG A 115 -2.66 -1.35 1.82
N TRP A 116 -3.93 -0.97 2.03
CA TRP A 116 -4.41 -0.39 3.27
C TRP A 116 -5.40 -1.28 4.04
N GLU A 117 -5.66 -2.49 3.55
CA GLU A 117 -6.60 -3.44 4.17
C GLU A 117 -7.95 -2.78 4.47
N LEU A 118 -8.50 -2.06 3.47
CA LEU A 118 -9.72 -1.29 3.64
C LEU A 118 -10.96 -2.18 3.63
N ALA A 119 -10.96 -3.27 2.85
CA ALA A 119 -12.03 -4.23 2.86
C ALA A 119 -12.00 -5.07 4.17
N ARG A 120 -13.16 -5.50 4.63
CA ARG A 120 -13.27 -6.28 5.88
C ARG A 120 -12.57 -7.63 5.82
N ASP A 121 -12.65 -8.28 4.69
CA ASP A 121 -12.06 -9.58 4.38
C ASP A 121 -10.56 -9.52 4.03
N SER A 122 -9.99 -8.33 3.87
CA SER A 122 -8.56 -8.12 3.64
C SER A 122 -7.76 -7.78 4.90
N LYS A 123 -8.43 -7.63 6.06
CA LYS A 123 -7.78 -7.25 7.31
C LYS A 123 -6.96 -8.41 7.88
N LEU A 124 -5.66 -8.19 8.02
CA LEU A 124 -4.69 -9.15 8.54
C LEU A 124 -4.41 -8.99 10.05
N GLY A 125 -5.20 -8.17 10.74
CA GLY A 125 -5.05 -7.88 12.16
C GLY A 125 -3.94 -6.88 12.46
N THR A 126 -3.73 -6.65 13.77
CA THR A 126 -2.81 -5.63 14.29
C THR A 126 -1.38 -6.15 14.44
N PHE A 127 -0.41 -5.22 14.55
CA PHE A 127 1.03 -5.45 14.76
C PHE A 127 1.72 -6.37 13.74
N ASN A 128 1.13 -6.50 12.55
CA ASN A 128 1.78 -7.15 11.41
C ASN A 128 2.45 -6.09 10.53
N PHE A 129 3.71 -6.31 10.15
CA PHE A 129 4.41 -5.39 9.26
C PHE A 129 3.90 -5.48 7.83
N ARG A 130 3.71 -4.33 7.21
CA ARG A 130 3.29 -4.16 5.82
C ARG A 130 4.23 -3.23 5.09
N ALA A 131 4.35 -3.41 3.79
CA ALA A 131 4.97 -2.43 2.93
C ALA A 131 4.20 -1.10 3.00
N TYR A 132 4.93 0.02 3.02
CA TYR A 132 4.31 1.35 3.07
C TYR A 132 4.64 2.17 1.83
N LYS A 133 5.84 2.72 1.71
CA LYS A 133 6.38 3.36 0.52
C LYS A 133 7.36 2.38 -0.17
N PRO A 134 7.83 2.65 -1.39
CA PRO A 134 8.79 1.79 -2.06
C PRO A 134 10.04 1.50 -1.22
N VAL A 135 10.55 0.27 -1.30
CA VAL A 135 11.80 -0.16 -0.67
C VAL A 135 12.81 -0.46 -1.77
N TYR A 136 13.85 0.35 -1.85
CA TYR A 136 14.82 0.29 -2.93
C TYR A 136 16.26 0.56 -2.46
N LEU A 137 17.20 0.15 -3.28
CA LEU A 137 18.62 0.49 -3.25
C LEU A 137 19.04 0.98 -4.64
N LEU A 138 19.52 2.22 -4.72
CA LEU A 138 20.03 2.87 -5.92
C LEU A 138 21.54 3.06 -5.75
N PRO A 139 22.37 2.11 -6.15
CA PRO A 139 23.81 2.24 -6.07
C PRO A 139 24.34 3.45 -6.86
N LEU A 140 23.72 3.74 -7.99
CA LEU A 140 24.02 4.91 -8.81
C LEU A 140 22.91 5.95 -8.60
N PHE A 141 23.19 6.97 -7.83
CA PHE A 141 22.30 8.11 -7.60
C PHE A 141 23.09 9.39 -7.87
N TRP A 142 22.94 9.90 -9.09
CA TRP A 142 23.62 11.08 -9.58
C TRP A 142 22.86 12.35 -9.24
N ASN A 143 23.59 13.40 -8.89
CA ASN A 143 23.09 14.75 -8.57
C ASN A 143 23.75 15.77 -9.50
N SER A 144 22.95 16.62 -10.13
CA SER A 144 23.43 17.66 -11.06
C SER A 144 24.15 18.82 -10.36
N ASP A 145 23.89 19.03 -9.07
CA ASP A 145 24.39 20.18 -8.29
C ASP A 145 24.41 19.79 -6.80
N PRO A 146 25.52 19.17 -6.30
CA PRO A 146 25.65 18.82 -4.90
C PRO A 146 25.60 20.06 -3.99
N ASN A 147 24.84 19.97 -2.90
CA ASN A 147 24.66 21.06 -1.95
C ASN A 147 25.82 21.05 -0.92
N ASP A 148 26.94 21.64 -1.28
CA ASP A 148 28.12 21.68 -0.42
C ASP A 148 28.00 22.61 0.79
N LEU A 149 27.13 23.60 0.70
CA LEU A 149 26.91 24.63 1.73
C LEU A 149 25.43 24.74 2.10
N PRO A 150 24.84 23.71 2.70
CA PRO A 150 23.43 23.75 3.06
C PRO A 150 23.15 24.88 4.05
N SER A 151 22.08 25.62 3.82
CA SER A 151 21.73 26.82 4.57
C SER A 151 20.31 26.79 5.10
N SER A 152 20.03 27.65 6.06
CA SER A 152 18.71 27.90 6.64
C SER A 152 18.62 29.39 7.02
N PRO A 153 17.42 29.98 7.08
CA PRO A 153 17.22 31.28 7.69
C PRO A 153 17.66 31.34 9.18
N ASN A 154 17.68 30.17 9.85
CA ASN A 154 18.31 30.06 11.17
C ASN A 154 19.84 30.00 11.01
N PRO A 155 20.60 30.98 11.49
CA PRO A 155 22.05 31.02 11.30
C PRO A 155 22.78 29.85 11.98
N ASN A 156 22.22 29.24 13.04
CA ASN A 156 22.81 28.08 13.68
C ASN A 156 22.75 26.83 12.75
N ASN A 157 21.85 26.83 11.76
CA ASN A 157 21.64 25.76 10.82
C ASN A 157 22.17 26.08 9.41
N THR A 158 23.20 26.91 9.33
CA THR A 158 23.89 27.29 8.07
C THR A 158 25.33 26.81 8.10
N VAL A 159 25.71 26.04 7.07
CA VAL A 159 27.04 25.48 6.92
C VAL A 159 27.93 26.49 6.18
N HIS A 160 29.13 26.74 6.71
CA HIS A 160 30.08 27.72 6.16
C HIS A 160 31.32 27.08 5.54
N GLU A 161 31.53 25.80 5.74
CA GLU A 161 32.64 25.04 5.17
C GLU A 161 32.11 24.05 4.12
N SER A 162 32.73 24.05 2.93
CA SER A 162 32.34 23.14 1.86
C SER A 162 32.46 21.69 2.31
N GLN A 163 31.44 20.91 1.99
CA GLN A 163 31.41 19.48 2.25
C GLN A 163 32.15 18.67 1.18
N GLU A 164 32.47 19.30 0.02
CA GLU A 164 33.15 18.70 -1.12
C GLU A 164 32.53 17.35 -1.49
N LEU A 165 31.23 17.36 -1.81
CA LEU A 165 30.42 16.17 -2.06
C LEU A 165 30.66 15.64 -3.49
N ASP A 166 30.71 14.31 -3.62
CA ASP A 166 30.66 13.67 -4.93
C ASP A 166 29.27 13.82 -5.58
N GLU A 167 29.25 13.98 -6.92
CA GLU A 167 28.00 14.01 -7.69
C GLU A 167 27.25 12.68 -7.69
N VAL A 168 27.96 11.58 -7.43
CA VAL A 168 27.39 10.23 -7.40
C VAL A 168 27.46 9.64 -6.01
N GLU A 169 26.32 9.25 -5.51
CA GLU A 169 26.19 8.60 -4.21
C GLU A 169 25.30 7.35 -4.30
N THR A 170 25.16 6.61 -3.23
CA THR A 170 24.19 5.54 -3.12
C THR A 170 22.99 6.03 -2.31
N LYS A 171 21.78 5.86 -2.83
CA LYS A 171 20.53 6.13 -2.10
C LYS A 171 19.80 4.83 -1.80
N PHE A 172 19.25 4.71 -0.59
CA PHE A 172 18.32 3.62 -0.28
C PHE A 172 17.17 4.10 0.60
N GLN A 173 16.05 3.39 0.49
CA GLN A 173 14.86 3.65 1.28
C GLN A 173 14.34 2.36 1.88
N LEU A 174 14.03 2.41 3.17
CA LEU A 174 13.29 1.41 3.92
C LEU A 174 11.96 2.01 4.36
N SER A 175 10.85 1.31 4.14
CA SER A 175 9.55 1.81 4.55
C SER A 175 8.60 0.67 4.88
N PHE A 176 7.98 0.78 6.03
CA PHE A 176 6.98 -0.16 6.50
C PHE A 176 5.91 0.54 7.33
N LYS A 177 4.79 -0.13 7.52
CA LYS A 177 3.73 0.29 8.43
C LYS A 177 3.16 -0.91 9.16
N THR A 178 2.50 -0.65 10.27
CA THR A 178 1.74 -1.63 11.03
C THR A 178 0.44 -1.02 11.50
N LYS A 179 -0.60 -1.82 11.57
CA LYS A 179 -1.88 -1.42 12.13
C LYS A 179 -1.83 -1.60 13.64
N ALA A 180 -2.04 -0.51 14.39
CA ALA A 180 -2.03 -0.54 15.84
C ALA A 180 -3.41 -0.83 16.42
N LEU A 181 -4.48 -0.26 15.81
CA LEU A 181 -5.87 -0.46 16.22
C LEU A 181 -6.76 -0.61 15.01
N GLU A 182 -7.82 -1.39 15.12
CA GLU A 182 -8.85 -1.57 14.10
C GLU A 182 -10.20 -1.08 14.59
N ASN A 183 -11.01 -0.55 13.67
CA ASN A 183 -12.40 -0.22 13.89
C ASN A 183 -12.63 0.68 15.11
N VAL A 184 -11.81 1.73 15.29
CA VAL A 184 -11.92 2.64 16.45
C VAL A 184 -13.15 3.54 16.40
N VAL A 185 -13.82 3.63 15.24
CA VAL A 185 -15.07 4.37 15.01
C VAL A 185 -16.09 3.43 14.39
N GLY A 186 -16.81 2.68 15.22
CA GLY A 186 -17.77 1.67 14.75
C GLY A 186 -17.08 0.51 14.05
N ASP A 187 -17.38 0.30 12.76
CA ASP A 187 -16.74 -0.70 11.90
C ASP A 187 -15.68 -0.12 10.97
N ASN A 188 -15.19 1.06 11.27
CA ASN A 188 -14.27 1.85 10.45
C ASN A 188 -13.24 2.55 11.33
N GLY A 189 -12.24 3.21 10.70
CA GLY A 189 -11.20 3.94 11.41
C GLY A 189 -10.14 3.02 11.99
N ASP A 190 -9.10 2.73 11.18
CA ASP A 190 -7.94 1.94 11.60
C ASP A 190 -6.77 2.88 11.91
N VAL A 191 -6.10 2.66 13.04
CA VAL A 191 -4.90 3.43 13.40
C VAL A 191 -3.67 2.70 12.87
N TRP A 192 -2.95 3.37 12.00
CA TRP A 192 -1.70 2.89 11.41
C TRP A 192 -0.51 3.68 11.92
N MET A 193 0.58 2.98 12.17
CA MET A 193 1.90 3.54 12.46
C MET A 193 2.79 3.27 11.26
N GLY A 194 3.32 4.31 10.65
CA GLY A 194 4.24 4.25 9.52
C GLY A 194 5.65 4.70 9.91
N TYR A 195 6.64 4.13 9.25
CA TYR A 195 8.02 4.57 9.36
C TYR A 195 8.69 4.49 7.99
N THR A 196 9.36 5.58 7.62
CA THR A 196 10.19 5.62 6.42
C THR A 196 11.56 6.17 6.79
N GLN A 197 12.60 5.52 6.29
CA GLN A 197 13.96 6.01 6.36
C GLN A 197 14.53 6.04 4.96
N SER A 198 15.12 7.18 4.58
CA SER A 198 15.88 7.28 3.33
C SER A 198 17.27 7.86 3.59
N SER A 199 18.30 7.19 3.06
CA SER A 199 19.70 7.51 3.33
C SER A 199 20.42 7.78 2.02
N ARG A 200 21.35 8.75 2.06
CA ARG A 200 22.30 9.10 1.00
C ARG A 200 23.69 8.84 1.53
N TRP A 201 24.43 8.04 0.81
CA TRP A 201 25.71 7.51 1.25
C TRP A 201 26.77 7.79 0.19
N GLN A 202 27.75 8.61 0.53
CA GLN A 202 28.92 8.94 -0.30
C GLN A 202 29.87 7.74 -0.39
N VAL A 203 29.36 6.58 -0.83
CA VAL A 203 30.07 5.30 -0.81
C VAL A 203 31.32 5.30 -1.69
N TYR A 204 31.37 6.19 -2.68
CA TYR A 204 32.50 6.32 -3.63
C TYR A 204 33.57 7.28 -3.14
N ASP A 205 33.27 8.17 -2.19
CA ASP A 205 34.25 9.07 -1.57
C ASP A 205 35.20 8.30 -0.64
N SER A 206 36.34 7.88 -1.20
CA SER A 206 37.35 7.15 -0.44
C SER A 206 38.24 8.05 0.44
N GLU A 207 38.30 9.34 0.12
CA GLU A 207 39.14 10.30 0.84
C GLU A 207 38.53 10.64 2.20
N LYS A 208 37.20 10.72 2.29
CA LYS A 208 36.46 11.02 3.53
C LYS A 208 35.91 9.79 4.23
N SER A 209 36.44 8.61 3.99
CA SER A 209 36.01 7.37 4.64
C SER A 209 34.54 6.99 4.37
N ARG A 210 33.99 7.39 3.23
CA ARG A 210 32.65 7.01 2.74
C ARG A 210 31.54 7.34 3.73
N PRO A 211 31.30 8.62 4.08
CA PRO A 211 30.32 9.00 5.07
C PRO A 211 28.87 8.87 4.56
N PHE A 212 27.94 8.66 5.46
CA PHE A 212 26.54 8.99 5.19
C PHE A 212 26.39 10.50 5.13
N ARG A 213 25.97 11.03 3.97
CA ARG A 213 25.73 12.45 3.78
C ARG A 213 24.46 12.90 4.52
N GLU A 214 23.41 12.13 4.35
CA GLU A 214 22.11 12.44 4.94
C GLU A 214 21.31 11.17 5.18
N THR A 215 20.59 11.15 6.30
CA THR A 215 19.55 10.14 6.58
C THR A 215 18.32 10.85 7.11
N ASN A 216 17.20 10.67 6.45
CA ASN A 216 15.92 11.22 6.88
C ASN A 216 15.07 10.13 7.53
N TYR A 217 14.55 10.40 8.70
CA TYR A 217 13.67 9.56 9.50
C TYR A 217 12.28 10.16 9.50
N GLU A 218 11.27 9.38 9.12
CA GLU A 218 9.89 9.85 8.99
C GLU A 218 8.91 8.90 9.69
N PRO A 219 8.77 8.95 11.03
CA PRO A 219 7.68 8.30 11.73
C PRO A 219 6.36 9.05 11.55
N GLU A 220 5.26 8.31 11.44
CA GLU A 220 3.92 8.87 11.31
C GLU A 220 2.85 7.99 11.95
N VAL A 221 1.77 8.60 12.38
CA VAL A 221 0.56 7.93 12.89
C VAL A 221 -0.63 8.46 12.13
N LEU A 222 -1.42 7.55 11.56
CA LEU A 222 -2.55 7.86 10.70
C LEU A 222 -3.81 7.16 11.22
N LEU A 223 -4.90 7.90 11.33
CA LEU A 223 -6.23 7.36 11.47
C LEU A 223 -6.86 7.28 10.08
N VAL A 224 -7.03 6.07 9.57
CA VAL A 224 -7.45 5.78 8.20
C VAL A 224 -8.89 5.31 8.18
N PHE A 225 -9.72 5.97 7.39
CA PHE A 225 -11.12 5.63 7.16
C PHE A 225 -11.32 5.05 5.77
N ARG A 226 -12.02 3.94 5.69
CA ARG A 226 -12.54 3.37 4.46
C ARG A 226 -13.65 4.24 3.91
N ASN A 227 -13.60 4.56 2.62
CA ASN A 227 -14.61 5.30 1.89
C ASN A 227 -15.15 4.50 0.71
N ASN A 228 -16.36 4.84 0.26
CA ASN A 228 -16.97 4.25 -0.93
C ASN A 228 -17.83 5.28 -1.66
N TYR A 229 -17.17 6.17 -2.42
CA TYR A 229 -17.84 7.13 -3.29
C TYR A 229 -17.21 7.10 -4.68
N SER A 230 -17.93 7.65 -5.68
CA SER A 230 -17.43 7.80 -7.04
C SER A 230 -17.37 9.26 -7.42
N LEU A 231 -16.24 9.68 -8.02
CA LEU A 231 -16.02 11.02 -8.54
C LEU A 231 -15.34 10.92 -9.90
N LEU A 232 -16.03 11.37 -10.96
CA LEU A 232 -15.51 11.38 -12.35
C LEU A 232 -14.95 10.03 -12.83
N GLY A 233 -15.56 8.93 -12.41
CA GLY A 233 -15.14 7.56 -12.76
C GLY A 233 -14.02 6.99 -11.87
N TRP A 234 -13.51 7.75 -10.90
CA TRP A 234 -12.62 7.29 -9.86
C TRP A 234 -13.42 6.85 -8.63
N LYS A 235 -12.94 5.84 -7.94
CA LYS A 235 -13.51 5.39 -6.67
C LYS A 235 -12.69 5.94 -5.51
N GLY A 236 -13.32 6.74 -4.64
CA GLY A 236 -12.74 7.15 -3.38
C GLY A 236 -12.74 5.98 -2.41
N ARG A 237 -11.55 5.53 -2.00
CA ARG A 237 -11.35 4.35 -1.17
C ARG A 237 -11.03 4.69 0.27
N MET A 238 -10.22 5.72 0.47
CA MET A 238 -9.76 6.08 1.80
C MET A 238 -9.68 7.58 2.01
N ALA A 239 -9.85 7.99 3.25
CA ALA A 239 -9.42 9.26 3.78
C ALA A 239 -8.67 9.00 5.09
N ALA A 240 -7.64 9.79 5.38
CA ALA A 240 -6.93 9.67 6.64
C ALA A 240 -6.52 11.05 7.16
N VAL A 241 -6.35 11.11 8.47
CA VAL A 241 -5.74 12.23 9.17
C VAL A 241 -4.68 11.70 10.13
N GLY A 242 -3.58 12.39 10.25
CA GLY A 242 -2.52 11.95 11.16
C GLY A 242 -1.47 13.00 11.42
N VAL A 243 -0.46 12.58 12.15
CA VAL A 243 0.71 13.38 12.48
C VAL A 243 1.94 12.72 11.89
N ASN A 244 2.84 13.54 11.38
CA ASN A 244 4.08 13.12 10.76
C ASN A 244 5.21 13.98 11.31
N HIS A 245 6.25 13.33 11.79
CA HIS A 245 7.53 13.95 12.13
C HIS A 245 8.54 13.57 11.07
N GLN A 246 9.40 14.49 10.67
CA GLN A 246 10.53 14.19 9.80
C GLN A 246 11.77 14.93 10.31
N SER A 247 12.87 14.21 10.49
CA SER A 247 14.14 14.76 10.97
C SER A 247 15.31 14.01 10.36
N ASN A 248 16.48 14.65 10.34
CA ASN A 248 17.70 13.97 9.92
C ASN A 248 18.58 13.49 11.08
N GLY A 249 18.23 13.78 12.32
CA GLY A 249 18.94 13.30 13.50
C GLY A 249 20.36 13.82 13.63
N ARG A 250 20.71 14.92 12.96
CA ARG A 250 22.03 15.53 13.00
C ARG A 250 22.06 16.68 14.01
N ALA A 251 23.27 17.02 14.49
CA ALA A 251 23.49 18.22 15.27
C ALA A 251 23.70 19.45 14.36
N ASP A 252 23.58 20.65 14.92
CA ASP A 252 23.92 21.90 14.25
C ASP A 252 25.35 21.86 13.70
N PRO A 253 25.58 22.47 12.57
CA PRO A 253 24.66 23.25 11.71
C PRO A 253 23.84 22.42 10.71
N PHE A 254 23.89 21.10 10.77
CA PHE A 254 23.25 20.19 9.81
C PHE A 254 21.86 19.76 10.23
N SER A 255 21.41 20.06 11.46
CA SER A 255 20.10 19.68 11.96
C SER A 255 18.97 20.22 11.08
N ARG A 256 18.04 19.34 10.71
CA ARG A 256 16.78 19.67 10.03
C ARG A 256 15.66 18.80 10.58
N SER A 257 14.55 19.44 10.91
CA SER A 257 13.35 18.74 11.36
C SER A 257 12.08 19.54 11.09
N TRP A 258 10.96 18.88 11.01
CA TRP A 258 9.65 19.50 11.02
C TRP A 258 8.53 18.52 11.36
N ASN A 259 7.42 19.10 11.83
CA ASN A 259 6.23 18.39 12.24
C ASN A 259 5.04 18.82 11.39
N ARG A 260 4.14 17.88 11.05
CA ARG A 260 2.99 18.14 10.17
C ARG A 260 1.74 17.42 10.66
N VAL A 261 0.59 18.05 10.50
CA VAL A 261 -0.69 17.37 10.44
C VAL A 261 -0.96 17.02 8.98
N MET A 262 -1.11 15.75 8.69
CA MET A 262 -1.30 15.22 7.33
C MET A 262 -2.76 14.83 7.11
N PHE A 263 -3.28 15.14 5.94
CA PHE A 263 -4.54 14.62 5.44
C PHE A 263 -4.25 13.77 4.20
N ASN A 264 -4.91 12.63 4.06
CA ASN A 264 -4.71 11.76 2.90
C ASN A 264 -6.06 11.44 2.29
N VAL A 265 -6.15 11.52 0.96
CA VAL A 265 -7.31 11.09 0.18
C VAL A 265 -6.83 10.17 -0.91
N GLY A 266 -7.32 8.93 -0.88
CA GLY A 266 -6.95 7.89 -1.84
C GLY A 266 -8.11 7.57 -2.78
N LEU A 267 -7.83 7.64 -4.09
CA LEU A 267 -8.75 7.25 -5.15
C LEU A 267 -8.09 6.22 -6.06
N ASP A 268 -8.85 5.27 -6.56
CA ASP A 268 -8.37 4.34 -7.57
C ASP A 268 -9.36 4.15 -8.73
N ARG A 269 -8.82 3.66 -9.83
CA ARG A 269 -9.56 3.28 -11.02
C ARG A 269 -8.77 2.23 -11.78
N GLU A 270 -9.25 0.99 -11.82
CA GLU A 270 -8.57 -0.12 -12.49
C GLU A 270 -7.10 -0.26 -12.01
N ASN A 271 -6.15 -0.04 -12.90
CA ASN A 271 -4.70 -0.11 -12.63
C ASN A 271 -4.09 1.24 -12.24
N TRP A 272 -4.88 2.20 -11.84
CA TRP A 272 -4.46 3.52 -11.41
C TRP A 272 -4.81 3.78 -9.96
N ALA A 273 -3.90 4.39 -9.23
CA ALA A 273 -4.16 4.93 -7.89
C ALA A 273 -3.65 6.37 -7.80
N VAL A 274 -4.41 7.21 -7.10
CA VAL A 274 -4.02 8.59 -6.77
C VAL A 274 -4.09 8.75 -5.26
N MET A 275 -3.02 9.26 -4.69
CA MET A 275 -2.97 9.70 -3.30
C MET A 275 -2.72 11.21 -3.27
N LEU A 276 -3.62 11.95 -2.65
CA LEU A 276 -3.48 13.39 -2.36
C LEU A 276 -3.18 13.54 -0.88
N ARG A 277 -2.09 14.23 -0.55
CA ARG A 277 -1.63 14.40 0.83
C ARG A 277 -1.34 15.88 1.13
N PRO A 278 -2.36 16.72 1.35
CA PRO A 278 -2.15 18.06 1.90
C PRO A 278 -1.73 17.99 3.37
N TRP A 279 -0.93 18.96 3.81
CA TRP A 279 -0.51 19.05 5.19
C TRP A 279 -0.51 20.48 5.72
N ILE A 280 -0.54 20.58 7.05
CA ILE A 280 -0.37 21.81 7.79
C ILE A 280 0.88 21.61 8.66
N ARG A 281 1.84 22.52 8.51
CA ARG A 281 3.03 22.51 9.34
C ARG A 281 2.68 22.91 10.79
N ILE A 282 3.27 22.20 11.74
CA ILE A 282 3.28 22.57 13.16
C ILE A 282 4.59 23.35 13.38
N SER A 283 4.50 24.59 13.87
CA SER A 283 5.68 25.43 14.11
C SER A 283 6.45 24.97 15.35
N ASP A 284 7.75 24.91 15.24
CA ASP A 284 8.67 24.58 16.35
C ASP A 284 9.11 25.84 17.13
N GLY A 285 8.50 27.00 16.86
CA GLY A 285 8.73 28.26 17.58
C GLY A 285 10.08 28.89 17.22
N ASN A 286 10.81 29.36 18.24
CA ASN A 286 12.07 30.09 18.05
C ASN A 286 13.30 29.18 17.81
N GLU A 287 13.15 27.88 18.05
CA GLU A 287 14.20 26.88 17.88
C GLU A 287 14.05 26.09 16.54
N ASP A 288 13.38 26.69 15.57
CA ASP A 288 13.09 26.05 14.29
C ASP A 288 14.35 25.99 13.40
N ASP A 289 14.79 24.78 13.08
CA ASP A 289 15.99 24.53 12.25
C ASP A 289 15.83 25.02 10.80
N ASN A 290 14.60 25.06 10.31
CA ASN A 290 14.27 25.33 8.89
C ASN A 290 12.91 26.04 8.76
N PRO A 291 12.78 27.30 9.24
CA PRO A 291 11.50 28.00 9.41
C PRO A 291 10.74 28.21 8.09
N ASP A 292 11.40 28.14 6.94
CA ASP A 292 10.83 28.35 5.62
C ASP A 292 10.65 27.05 4.78
N ILE A 293 10.77 25.88 5.40
CA ILE A 293 10.72 24.60 4.68
C ILE A 293 9.44 24.41 3.86
N ASP A 294 8.30 24.90 4.33
CA ASP A 294 7.02 24.80 3.62
C ASP A 294 6.91 25.72 2.39
N ASP A 295 7.84 26.67 2.24
CA ASP A 295 7.96 27.49 1.03
C ASP A 295 8.70 26.79 -0.11
N TYR A 296 9.44 25.72 0.18
CA TYR A 296 10.19 24.92 -0.79
C TYR A 296 9.60 23.53 -0.99
N VAL A 297 9.41 22.79 0.10
CA VAL A 297 8.85 21.43 0.06
C VAL A 297 7.35 21.48 -0.23
N GLY A 298 6.69 22.59 0.12
CA GLY A 298 5.29 22.79 -0.22
C GLY A 298 4.31 22.47 0.91
N ARG A 299 3.02 22.44 0.56
CA ARG A 299 1.90 22.24 1.47
C ARG A 299 1.09 20.99 1.17
N GLY A 300 1.61 20.14 0.32
CA GLY A 300 0.99 18.88 -0.05
C GLY A 300 1.69 18.25 -1.23
N ASP A 301 1.47 16.97 -1.40
CA ASP A 301 1.87 16.21 -2.58
C ASP A 301 0.70 15.43 -3.18
N MET A 302 0.87 15.09 -4.43
CA MET A 302 0.05 14.15 -5.17
C MET A 302 0.95 13.05 -5.69
N THR A 303 0.60 11.80 -5.43
CA THR A 303 1.26 10.64 -6.04
C THR A 303 0.26 9.90 -6.92
N LEU A 304 0.59 9.79 -8.21
CA LEU A 304 -0.14 9.00 -9.19
C LEU A 304 0.64 7.72 -9.46
N VAL A 305 0.01 6.57 -9.37
CA VAL A 305 0.62 5.26 -9.65
C VAL A 305 -0.17 4.56 -10.75
N HIS A 306 0.54 3.94 -11.67
CA HIS A 306 -0.03 3.12 -12.75
C HIS A 306 0.70 1.80 -12.90
N THR A 307 -0.05 0.69 -12.83
CA THR A 307 0.50 -0.65 -13.04
C THR A 307 0.18 -1.15 -14.44
N ILE A 308 1.19 -1.60 -15.19
CA ILE A 308 1.08 -2.15 -16.54
C ILE A 308 1.75 -3.51 -16.57
N GLY A 309 0.97 -4.58 -16.47
CA GLY A 309 1.49 -5.93 -16.35
C GLY A 309 2.37 -6.06 -15.10
N LYS A 310 3.69 -6.27 -15.31
CA LYS A 310 4.66 -6.34 -14.20
C LYS A 310 5.44 -5.02 -14.00
N HIS A 311 5.12 -3.97 -14.73
CA HIS A 311 5.72 -2.64 -14.56
C HIS A 311 4.88 -1.78 -13.65
N GLU A 312 5.52 -0.96 -12.87
CA GLU A 312 4.87 0.08 -12.08
C GLU A 312 5.53 1.42 -12.38
N LEU A 313 4.70 2.41 -12.66
CA LEU A 313 5.10 3.79 -12.90
C LEU A 313 4.50 4.65 -11.81
N SER A 314 5.27 5.51 -11.19
CA SER A 314 4.73 6.50 -10.27
C SER A 314 5.21 7.91 -10.61
N LEU A 315 4.35 8.88 -10.37
CA LEU A 315 4.64 10.31 -10.52
C LEU A 315 4.19 11.02 -9.25
N MET A 316 5.15 11.52 -8.49
CA MET A 316 4.90 12.42 -7.37
C MET A 316 5.10 13.86 -7.83
N ALA A 317 4.21 14.75 -7.44
CA ALA A 317 4.34 16.18 -7.62
C ALA A 317 3.96 16.91 -6.33
N ARG A 318 4.73 17.93 -5.95
CA ARG A 318 4.44 18.81 -4.82
C ARG A 318 4.75 20.25 -5.16
N HIS A 319 4.07 21.19 -4.47
CA HIS A 319 4.22 22.61 -4.76
C HIS A 319 3.94 23.49 -3.54
N SER A 320 4.60 24.63 -3.46
CA SER A 320 4.42 25.64 -2.40
C SER A 320 3.02 26.27 -2.38
N LEU A 321 2.26 26.15 -3.49
CA LEU A 321 0.99 26.82 -3.76
C LEU A 321 1.09 28.37 -3.69
N ARG A 322 2.29 28.90 -3.93
CA ARG A 322 2.58 30.34 -4.07
C ARG A 322 2.87 30.68 -5.53
N GLY A 323 2.73 31.95 -5.89
CA GLY A 323 3.02 32.46 -7.24
C GLY A 323 4.33 33.27 -7.30
N GLY A 324 4.75 33.61 -8.54
CA GLY A 324 5.97 34.40 -8.78
C GLY A 324 7.24 33.71 -8.34
N ASP A 325 8.17 34.43 -7.77
CA ASP A 325 9.48 33.92 -7.30
C ASP A 325 9.36 32.91 -6.13
N HIS A 326 8.18 32.79 -5.55
CA HIS A 326 7.87 31.82 -4.51
C HIS A 326 7.22 30.54 -5.04
N SER A 327 7.07 30.41 -6.35
CA SER A 327 6.57 29.21 -7.03
C SER A 327 7.67 28.14 -7.02
N ARG A 328 7.63 27.25 -6.04
CA ARG A 328 8.63 26.21 -5.80
C ARG A 328 7.95 24.86 -5.61
N GLY A 329 8.65 23.81 -5.91
CA GLY A 329 8.14 22.47 -5.78
C GLY A 329 9.12 21.43 -6.31
N ALA A 330 8.62 20.21 -6.50
CA ALA A 330 9.39 19.12 -7.05
C ALA A 330 8.49 18.14 -7.79
N VAL A 331 9.09 17.40 -8.70
CA VAL A 331 8.48 16.25 -9.39
C VAL A 331 9.43 15.08 -9.27
N GLN A 332 8.89 13.91 -8.95
CA GLN A 332 9.64 12.64 -8.95
C GLN A 332 8.90 11.63 -9.81
N PHE A 333 9.63 10.98 -10.69
CA PHE A 333 9.17 9.85 -11.48
C PHE A 333 9.93 8.61 -11.07
N ASP A 334 9.20 7.52 -10.82
CA ASP A 334 9.78 6.21 -10.54
C ASP A 334 9.25 5.18 -11.54
N TRP A 335 10.12 4.27 -11.96
CA TRP A 335 9.78 3.14 -12.80
C TRP A 335 10.35 1.86 -12.22
N GLY A 336 9.43 1.01 -11.72
CA GLY A 336 9.73 -0.35 -11.30
C GLY A 336 9.49 -1.33 -12.46
N PHE A 337 10.50 -2.13 -12.83
CA PHE A 337 10.41 -3.10 -13.91
C PHE A 337 10.96 -4.47 -13.48
N PRO A 338 10.41 -5.58 -14.00
CA PRO A 338 10.82 -6.91 -13.58
C PRO A 338 12.23 -7.24 -14.07
N ILE A 339 13.08 -7.79 -13.19
CA ILE A 339 14.38 -8.38 -13.53
C ILE A 339 14.31 -9.90 -13.36
N HIS A 340 14.10 -10.37 -12.14
CA HIS A 340 14.08 -11.78 -11.83
C HIS A 340 13.26 -12.08 -10.58
N ASN A 341 12.26 -12.96 -10.68
CA ASN A 341 11.36 -13.32 -9.58
C ASN A 341 10.73 -12.08 -8.90
N GLN A 342 11.06 -11.85 -7.64
CA GLN A 342 10.61 -10.70 -6.85
C GLN A 342 11.54 -9.48 -6.98
N LEU A 343 12.74 -9.64 -7.58
CA LEU A 343 13.68 -8.55 -7.77
C LEU A 343 13.24 -7.69 -8.93
N ARG A 344 13.10 -6.42 -8.69
CA ARG A 344 12.72 -5.41 -9.68
C ARG A 344 13.88 -4.44 -9.92
N GLY A 345 14.04 -3.99 -11.17
CA GLY A 345 14.84 -2.81 -11.46
C GLY A 345 14.08 -1.56 -11.05
N HIS A 346 14.80 -0.55 -10.63
CA HIS A 346 14.23 0.73 -10.21
C HIS A 346 14.99 1.89 -10.83
N LEU A 347 14.28 2.71 -11.60
CA LEU A 347 14.74 3.99 -12.10
C LEU A 347 13.99 5.09 -11.37
N GLN A 348 14.72 6.06 -10.83
CA GLN A 348 14.15 7.25 -10.19
C GLN A 348 14.71 8.50 -10.85
N VAL A 349 13.85 9.46 -11.17
CA VAL A 349 14.22 10.79 -11.63
C VAL A 349 13.51 11.81 -10.76
N PHE A 350 14.26 12.71 -10.17
CA PHE A 350 13.73 13.80 -9.35
C PHE A 350 14.24 15.14 -9.88
N ASP A 351 13.39 16.14 -9.99
CA ASP A 351 13.77 17.55 -10.24
C ASP A 351 13.01 18.46 -9.29
N GLY A 352 13.71 19.37 -8.65
CA GLY A 352 13.11 20.37 -7.79
C GLY A 352 13.82 20.55 -6.46
N TYR A 353 13.10 21.05 -5.49
CA TYR A 353 13.57 21.34 -4.14
C TYR A 353 13.30 20.19 -3.18
N GLY A 354 14.21 19.94 -2.23
CA GLY A 354 13.96 19.06 -1.10
C GLY A 354 13.97 17.57 -1.45
N GLU A 355 14.92 17.12 -2.23
CA GLU A 355 15.19 15.69 -2.43
C GLU A 355 15.49 15.00 -1.09
N SER A 356 16.15 15.73 -0.18
CA SER A 356 16.36 15.36 1.21
C SER A 356 16.05 16.53 2.15
N LEU A 357 16.06 16.31 3.47
CA LEU A 357 15.83 17.40 4.44
C LEU A 357 16.93 18.44 4.41
N ILE A 358 18.18 18.03 4.33
CA ILE A 358 19.31 18.98 4.26
C ILE A 358 19.26 19.84 2.99
N ASP A 359 18.65 19.31 1.93
CA ASP A 359 18.50 19.95 0.63
C ASP A 359 17.12 20.60 0.45
N TYR A 360 16.36 20.86 1.54
CA TYR A 360 14.97 21.30 1.44
C TYR A 360 14.80 22.57 0.60
N ASN A 361 15.76 23.48 0.64
CA ASN A 361 15.80 24.75 -0.08
C ASN A 361 16.79 24.78 -1.25
N HIS A 362 17.41 23.64 -1.58
CA HIS A 362 18.29 23.45 -2.73
C HIS A 362 17.58 22.76 -3.89
N ARG A 363 17.76 23.30 -5.10
CA ARG A 363 17.17 22.72 -6.31
C ARG A 363 18.22 21.99 -7.13
N ALA A 364 17.98 20.73 -7.39
CA ALA A 364 18.82 19.94 -8.27
C ALA A 364 18.00 18.89 -9.03
N THR A 365 18.61 18.29 -10.06
CA THR A 365 18.09 17.11 -10.76
C THR A 365 18.86 15.89 -10.29
N TYR A 366 18.14 14.83 -9.94
CA TYR A 366 18.73 13.57 -9.50
C TYR A 366 18.25 12.44 -10.41
N ILE A 367 19.17 11.52 -10.74
CA ILE A 367 18.85 10.32 -11.52
C ILE A 367 19.43 9.10 -10.78
N GLY A 368 18.54 8.19 -10.40
CA GLY A 368 18.90 6.98 -9.67
C GLY A 368 18.61 5.71 -10.44
N LEU A 369 19.52 4.76 -10.41
CA LEU A 369 19.37 3.44 -11.01
C LEU A 369 19.80 2.36 -10.02
N GLY A 370 18.95 1.35 -9.87
CA GLY A 370 19.21 0.24 -8.98
C GLY A 370 18.12 -0.80 -8.95
N VAL A 371 17.81 -1.29 -7.77
CA VAL A 371 16.83 -2.35 -7.56
C VAL A 371 15.82 -1.99 -6.47
N SER A 372 14.63 -2.54 -6.58
CA SER A 372 13.61 -2.47 -5.55
C SER A 372 13.13 -3.86 -5.16
N LEU A 373 12.73 -4.00 -3.90
CA LEU A 373 12.08 -5.19 -3.36
C LEU A 373 10.58 -5.00 -3.27
N LEU A 374 10.14 -3.77 -3.02
CA LEU A 374 8.75 -3.40 -2.87
C LEU A 374 8.51 -2.08 -3.58
N GLU A 375 7.41 -2.02 -4.31
CA GLU A 375 6.92 -0.80 -4.96
C GLU A 375 5.67 -0.27 -4.21
N TRP A 376 4.95 0.67 -4.80
CA TRP A 376 3.73 1.22 -4.20
C TRP A 376 2.62 0.17 -4.06
N TYR A 377 2.47 -0.76 -5.05
CA TYR A 377 1.39 -1.74 -5.12
C TYR A 377 1.83 -3.10 -5.62
#